data_f39c11a9334f49d6b83892120aa8861a
#
_entry.id   f39c11a9334f49d6b83892120aa8861a
#
_cell.length_a   1.000
_cell.length_b   1.000
_cell.length_c   1.000
_cell.angle_alpha   90.00
_cell.angle_beta   90.00
_cell.angle_gamma   90.00
#
_symmetry.space_group_name_H-M   'P 1'
#
loop_
_entity.id
_entity.type
_entity.pdbx_description
1 polymer ?
#
loop_
_entity_poly.entity_id
_entity_poly.type
_entity_poly.pdbx_seq_one_letter_code
_entity_poly.pdbx_strand_id
1 'polypeptide(L)'
;MRRTRLLLALILFLMALALKPANANKNDEHFTWLKPPTVVVCYKDFPVHKLYVAVDFWQIRGQKIEGIIPDAPSGICNVDHIPDTIIIRRAPRGKLKLGQLAVTERRSDMQNNMISSVIWFDHQRLNEPWLIEHEVGHGLGFAHVNKRNHVMNPWAPNMGPEFWIP
;
A
#
# COMPACT_ATOMS: atom_id res chain seq x y z
N MET A 1 -38.13 -40.92 14.36
CA MET A 1 -36.66 -40.88 14.07
C MET A 1 -36.25 -40.02 12.85
N ARG A 2 -37.04 -39.81 11.81
CA ARG A 2 -36.67 -38.94 10.63
C ARG A 2 -36.69 -37.43 10.94
N ARG A 3 -37.63 -36.95 11.78
CA ARG A 3 -37.75 -35.51 12.10
C ARG A 3 -36.61 -34.94 12.94
N THR A 4 -36.03 -35.73 13.87
CA THR A 4 -34.88 -35.32 14.69
C THR A 4 -33.59 -35.17 13.87
N ARG A 5 -33.39 -35.99 12.83
CA ARG A 5 -32.21 -35.87 11.95
C ARG A 5 -32.27 -34.62 11.05
N LEU A 6 -33.46 -34.21 10.61
CA LEU A 6 -33.64 -32.97 9.82
C LEU A 6 -33.35 -31.71 10.64
N LEU A 7 -33.78 -31.68 11.91
CA LEU A 7 -33.53 -30.55 12.81
C LEU A 7 -32.03 -30.40 13.13
N LEU A 8 -31.33 -31.51 13.37
CA LEU A 8 -29.88 -31.48 13.62
C LEU A 8 -29.08 -30.97 12.41
N ALA A 9 -29.44 -31.39 11.19
CA ALA A 9 -28.83 -30.94 9.96
C ALA A 9 -29.06 -29.46 9.71
N LEU A 10 -30.25 -28.92 10.02
CA LEU A 10 -30.58 -27.50 9.89
C LEU A 10 -29.80 -26.63 10.88
N ILE A 11 -29.64 -27.09 12.13
CA ILE A 11 -28.85 -26.39 13.16
C ILE A 11 -27.38 -26.36 12.80
N LEU A 12 -26.81 -27.46 12.30
CA LEU A 12 -25.42 -27.50 11.83
C LEU A 12 -25.19 -26.61 10.60
N PHE A 13 -26.15 -26.53 9.70
CA PHE A 13 -26.08 -25.64 8.53
C PHE A 13 -26.18 -24.17 8.92
N LEU A 14 -27.04 -23.81 9.88
CA LEU A 14 -27.16 -22.45 10.41
C LEU A 14 -25.93 -22.04 11.24
N MET A 15 -25.28 -22.95 11.95
CA MET A 15 -23.99 -22.69 12.63
C MET A 15 -22.85 -22.47 11.67
N ALA A 16 -22.82 -23.19 10.53
CA ALA A 16 -21.80 -22.97 9.48
C ALA A 16 -21.92 -21.60 8.79
N LEU A 17 -23.13 -21.05 8.70
CA LEU A 17 -23.38 -19.70 8.16
C LEU A 17 -23.01 -18.58 9.13
N ALA A 18 -22.87 -18.86 10.42
CA ALA A 18 -22.52 -17.88 11.45
C ALA A 18 -21.00 -17.70 11.66
N LEU A 19 -20.18 -18.56 11.06
CA LEU A 19 -18.72 -18.39 11.05
C LEU A 19 -18.31 -17.44 9.93
N LYS A 20 -18.69 -16.16 10.07
CA LYS A 20 -17.93 -15.11 9.38
C LYS A 20 -16.51 -15.18 9.95
N PRO A 21 -15.46 -15.26 9.11
CA PRO A 21 -14.11 -15.16 9.62
C PRO A 21 -14.01 -13.82 10.35
N ALA A 22 -13.69 -13.89 11.63
CA ALA A 22 -13.49 -12.73 12.46
C ALA A 22 -12.33 -11.91 11.87
N ASN A 23 -12.61 -10.63 11.59
CA ASN A 23 -11.63 -9.57 11.37
C ASN A 23 -10.52 -9.90 10.34
N ALA A 24 -10.84 -9.87 9.05
CA ALA A 24 -9.88 -9.34 8.09
C ALA A 24 -9.56 -7.91 8.54
N ASN A 25 -8.34 -7.69 9.00
CA ASN A 25 -7.86 -6.38 9.42
C ASN A 25 -8.04 -5.48 8.19
N LYS A 26 -8.73 -4.33 8.31
CA LYS A 26 -8.94 -3.38 7.18
C LYS A 26 -7.63 -2.97 6.47
N ASN A 27 -6.49 -3.33 7.06
CA ASN A 27 -5.14 -3.10 6.52
C ASN A 27 -4.70 -4.15 5.50
N ASP A 28 -5.44 -5.26 5.30
CA ASP A 28 -5.07 -6.35 4.40
C ASP A 28 -5.82 -6.29 3.06
N GLU A 29 -6.64 -5.26 2.83
CA GLU A 29 -7.34 -5.08 1.56
C GLU A 29 -6.38 -4.62 0.47
N HIS A 30 -6.38 -5.36 -0.63
CA HIS A 30 -5.70 -4.97 -1.86
C HIS A 30 -6.59 -4.00 -2.65
N PHE A 31 -6.03 -2.83 -3.00
CA PHE A 31 -6.69 -1.81 -3.80
C PHE A 31 -6.15 -1.83 -5.23
N THR A 32 -6.97 -1.47 -6.19
CA THR A 32 -6.57 -1.45 -7.61
C THR A 32 -6.69 -0.05 -8.20
N TRP A 33 -5.80 0.29 -9.14
CA TRP A 33 -5.90 1.51 -9.90
C TRP A 33 -6.69 1.26 -11.19
N LEU A 34 -7.71 2.09 -11.47
CA LEU A 34 -8.43 2.05 -12.75
C LEU A 34 -7.58 2.57 -13.90
N LYS A 35 -6.70 3.52 -13.62
CA LYS A 35 -5.70 4.05 -14.53
C LYS A 35 -4.33 3.97 -13.89
N PRO A 36 -3.25 3.76 -14.67
CA PRO A 36 -1.90 3.81 -14.13
C PRO A 36 -1.64 5.14 -13.42
N PRO A 37 -1.15 5.15 -12.18
CA PRO A 37 -0.86 6.41 -11.48
C PRO A 37 0.44 7.04 -11.99
N THR A 38 0.50 8.38 -11.91
CA THR A 38 1.74 9.14 -12.04
C THR A 38 2.36 9.34 -10.66
N VAL A 39 3.67 9.11 -10.51
CA VAL A 39 4.38 9.39 -9.26
C VAL A 39 4.87 10.84 -9.27
N VAL A 40 4.46 11.62 -8.27
CA VAL A 40 4.76 13.06 -8.18
C VAL A 40 5.63 13.32 -6.96
N VAL A 41 6.83 13.86 -7.17
CA VAL A 41 7.76 14.16 -6.06
C VAL A 41 7.61 15.61 -5.61
N CYS A 42 7.10 15.78 -4.40
CA CYS A 42 6.93 17.03 -3.68
C CYS A 42 7.91 17.15 -2.51
N TYR A 43 9.11 16.64 -2.68
CA TYR A 43 10.16 16.58 -1.67
C TYR A 43 11.48 16.98 -2.32
N LYS A 44 11.94 18.22 -2.08
CA LYS A 44 13.07 18.85 -2.77
C LYS A 44 14.36 18.02 -2.81
N ASP A 45 14.74 17.38 -1.73
CA ASP A 45 16.00 16.62 -1.62
C ASP A 45 15.78 15.10 -1.68
N PHE A 46 14.68 14.68 -2.30
CA PHE A 46 14.38 13.27 -2.44
C PHE A 46 15.37 12.59 -3.40
N PRO A 47 15.89 11.38 -3.07
CA PRO A 47 16.82 10.67 -3.93
C PRO A 47 16.09 10.05 -5.13
N VAL A 48 15.77 10.85 -6.13
CA VAL A 48 14.93 10.49 -7.29
C VAL A 48 15.46 9.25 -8.03
N HIS A 49 16.80 9.05 -8.06
CA HIS A 49 17.39 7.84 -8.67
C HIS A 49 16.92 6.54 -7.99
N LYS A 50 16.70 6.54 -6.66
CA LYS A 50 16.13 5.39 -5.94
C LYS A 50 14.65 5.18 -6.28
N LEU A 51 13.93 6.27 -6.54
CA LEU A 51 12.54 6.16 -6.98
C LEU A 51 12.44 5.50 -8.35
N TYR A 52 13.32 5.82 -9.30
CA TYR A 52 13.37 5.14 -10.58
C TYR A 52 13.59 3.63 -10.39
N VAL A 53 14.53 3.24 -9.51
CA VAL A 53 14.76 1.82 -9.20
C VAL A 53 13.50 1.17 -8.60
N ALA A 54 12.82 1.86 -7.69
CA ALA A 54 11.59 1.34 -7.08
C ALA A 54 10.44 1.23 -8.10
N VAL A 55 10.30 2.19 -9.01
CA VAL A 55 9.30 2.13 -10.09
C VAL A 55 9.61 0.98 -11.04
N ASP A 56 10.85 0.83 -11.49
CA ASP A 56 11.29 -0.29 -12.33
C ASP A 56 11.03 -1.65 -11.65
N PHE A 57 11.32 -1.73 -10.34
CA PHE A 57 11.03 -2.92 -9.53
C PHE A 57 9.56 -3.36 -9.66
N TRP A 58 8.63 -2.41 -9.57
CA TRP A 58 7.20 -2.68 -9.66
C TRP A 58 6.74 -2.92 -11.11
N GLN A 59 7.27 -2.18 -12.08
CA GLN A 59 6.92 -2.35 -13.50
C GLN A 59 7.33 -3.74 -14.03
N ILE A 60 8.52 -4.24 -13.67
CA ILE A 60 8.99 -5.60 -14.01
C ILE A 60 8.02 -6.67 -13.43
N ARG A 61 7.34 -6.36 -12.33
CA ARG A 61 6.35 -7.22 -11.68
C ARG A 61 4.92 -7.01 -12.18
N GLY A 62 4.77 -6.33 -13.31
CA GLY A 62 3.50 -6.16 -14.00
C GLY A 62 2.65 -4.98 -13.52
N GLN A 63 3.16 -4.17 -12.57
CA GLN A 63 2.45 -2.98 -12.14
C GLN A 63 2.59 -1.86 -13.18
N LYS A 64 1.48 -1.20 -13.49
CA LYS A 64 1.47 -0.10 -14.45
C LYS A 64 1.63 1.22 -13.71
N ILE A 65 2.66 1.99 -14.06
CA ILE A 65 2.92 3.34 -13.57
C ILE A 65 3.11 4.20 -14.82
N GLU A 66 2.36 5.32 -14.93
CA GLU A 66 2.38 6.18 -16.12
C GLU A 66 3.72 6.90 -16.27
N GLY A 67 4.29 7.37 -15.17
CA GLY A 67 5.58 8.06 -15.17
C GLY A 67 5.92 8.69 -13.83
N ILE A 68 7.03 9.42 -13.81
CA ILE A 68 7.54 10.15 -12.63
C ILE A 68 7.67 11.62 -12.99
N ILE A 69 7.13 12.49 -12.13
CA ILE A 69 7.40 13.94 -12.12
C ILE A 69 8.35 14.20 -10.95
N PRO A 70 9.66 14.32 -11.20
CA PRO A 70 10.67 14.31 -10.14
C PRO A 70 10.79 15.61 -9.36
N ASP A 71 10.31 16.72 -9.91
CA ASP A 71 10.35 18.06 -9.30
C ASP A 71 9.04 18.78 -9.63
N ALA A 72 8.02 18.46 -8.85
CA ALA A 72 6.68 18.98 -9.12
C ALA A 72 6.55 20.45 -8.68
N PRO A 73 5.86 21.30 -9.47
CA PRO A 73 5.62 22.69 -9.09
C PRO A 73 4.84 22.81 -7.78
N SER A 74 5.09 23.89 -7.04
CA SER A 74 4.48 24.15 -5.73
C SER A 74 2.95 24.11 -5.76
N GLY A 75 2.33 24.52 -6.85
CA GLY A 75 0.87 24.46 -7.03
C GLY A 75 0.31 23.04 -6.93
N ILE A 76 1.04 22.04 -7.44
CA ILE A 76 0.69 20.62 -7.33
C ILE A 76 0.98 20.13 -5.90
N CYS A 77 2.11 20.54 -5.34
CA CYS A 77 2.56 20.07 -4.04
C CYS A 77 1.75 20.61 -2.85
N ASN A 78 0.94 21.65 -3.06
CA ASN A 78 0.04 22.18 -2.02
C ASN A 78 -1.32 21.48 -1.96
N VAL A 79 -1.60 20.54 -2.88
CA VAL A 79 -2.86 19.80 -2.91
C VAL A 79 -2.65 18.45 -2.22
N ASP A 80 -3.49 18.11 -1.24
CA ASP A 80 -3.35 16.88 -0.47
C ASP A 80 -3.58 15.61 -1.29
N HIS A 81 -4.50 15.66 -2.25
CA HIS A 81 -4.80 14.51 -3.09
C HIS A 81 -5.14 14.96 -4.52
N ILE A 82 -4.46 14.38 -5.48
CA ILE A 82 -4.70 14.58 -6.91
C ILE A 82 -5.11 13.22 -7.49
N PRO A 83 -6.21 13.14 -8.25
CA PRO A 83 -6.61 11.88 -8.88
C PRO A 83 -5.50 11.29 -9.74
N ASP A 84 -5.45 9.96 -9.78
CA ASP A 84 -4.50 9.17 -10.57
C ASP A 84 -3.02 9.50 -10.22
N THR A 85 -2.73 9.87 -8.95
CA THR A 85 -1.35 10.15 -8.53
C THR A 85 -0.94 9.47 -7.23
N ILE A 86 0.36 9.17 -7.15
CA ILE A 86 1.10 8.82 -5.94
C ILE A 86 2.01 9.99 -5.61
N ILE A 87 1.71 10.75 -4.56
CA ILE A 87 2.47 11.93 -4.18
C ILE A 87 3.50 11.56 -3.11
N ILE A 88 4.77 11.88 -3.35
CA ILE A 88 5.86 11.68 -2.39
C ILE A 88 6.15 12.99 -1.66
N ARG A 89 6.17 12.95 -0.33
CA ARG A 89 6.40 14.09 0.54
C ARG A 89 7.35 13.78 1.68
N ARG A 90 8.01 14.82 2.17
CA ARG A 90 8.70 14.79 3.46
C ARG A 90 7.66 14.83 4.58
N ALA A 91 7.77 13.92 5.54
CA ALA A 91 6.89 13.92 6.69
C ALA A 91 7.14 15.16 7.56
N PRO A 92 6.12 15.98 7.85
CA PRO A 92 6.24 17.06 8.81
C PRO A 92 6.38 16.50 10.24
N ARG A 93 6.86 17.33 11.16
CA ARG A 93 7.01 16.93 12.57
C ARG A 93 5.69 16.41 13.13
N GLY A 94 5.73 15.24 13.75
CA GLY A 94 4.54 14.59 14.36
C GLY A 94 3.66 13.79 13.41
N LYS A 95 3.97 13.74 12.11
CA LYS A 95 3.24 12.92 11.13
C LYS A 95 3.50 11.42 11.32
N LEU A 96 4.74 11.07 11.61
CA LEU A 96 5.15 9.68 11.84
C LEU A 96 5.14 9.36 13.33
N LYS A 97 4.75 8.14 13.67
CA LYS A 97 4.86 7.59 15.03
C LYS A 97 6.32 7.27 15.35
N LEU A 98 6.65 7.14 16.63
CA LEU A 98 8.00 6.74 17.06
C LEU A 98 8.39 5.40 16.40
N GLY A 99 9.55 5.39 15.72
CA GLY A 99 10.07 4.22 15.01
C GLY A 99 9.46 3.97 13.63
N GLN A 100 8.47 4.74 13.20
CA GLN A 100 7.90 4.64 11.86
C GLN A 100 8.81 5.35 10.85
N LEU A 101 9.17 4.66 9.76
CA LEU A 101 10.10 5.14 8.73
C LEU A 101 9.39 5.97 7.65
N ALA A 102 8.14 5.58 7.36
CA ALA A 102 7.27 6.26 6.42
C ALA A 102 5.80 5.90 6.71
N VAL A 103 4.88 6.57 6.05
CA VAL A 103 3.45 6.21 6.06
C VAL A 103 2.82 6.54 4.72
N THR A 104 2.03 5.63 4.20
CA THR A 104 1.22 5.82 2.99
C THR A 104 -0.25 5.99 3.34
N GLU A 105 -0.81 7.15 2.97
CA GLU A 105 -2.24 7.46 3.06
C GLU A 105 -2.88 7.22 1.71
N ARG A 106 -3.98 6.48 1.69
CA ARG A 106 -4.70 6.09 0.47
C ARG A 106 -6.10 6.66 0.46
N ARG A 107 -6.56 7.07 -0.71
CA ARG A 107 -7.98 7.34 -0.99
C ARG A 107 -8.47 6.35 -2.03
N SER A 108 -9.60 5.72 -1.74
CA SER A 108 -10.30 4.80 -2.63
C SER A 108 -11.77 5.12 -2.71
N ASP A 109 -12.42 4.63 -3.75
CA ASP A 109 -13.88 4.62 -3.85
C ASP A 109 -14.50 3.45 -3.06
N MET A 110 -15.83 3.32 -3.14
CA MET A 110 -16.57 2.25 -2.47
C MET A 110 -16.33 0.86 -3.08
N GLN A 111 -15.72 0.78 -4.26
CA GLN A 111 -15.36 -0.45 -4.95
C GLN A 111 -13.90 -0.84 -4.74
N ASN A 112 -13.19 -0.18 -3.80
CA ASN A 112 -11.76 -0.35 -3.53
C ASN A 112 -10.85 0.04 -4.70
N ASN A 113 -11.32 0.90 -5.62
CA ASN A 113 -10.44 1.48 -6.62
C ASN A 113 -9.66 2.66 -6.02
N MET A 114 -8.36 2.67 -6.24
CA MET A 114 -7.49 3.76 -5.82
C MET A 114 -7.84 5.04 -6.58
N ILE A 115 -8.03 6.13 -5.85
CA ILE A 115 -8.19 7.47 -6.41
C ILE A 115 -6.86 8.23 -6.36
N SER A 116 -6.17 8.16 -5.21
CA SER A 116 -4.89 8.82 -4.98
C SER A 116 -4.18 8.23 -3.77
N SER A 117 -2.87 8.41 -3.69
CA SER A 117 -2.13 8.12 -2.47
C SER A 117 -1.08 9.19 -2.18
N VAL A 118 -0.71 9.33 -0.91
CA VAL A 118 0.36 10.22 -0.46
C VAL A 118 1.30 9.43 0.43
N ILE A 119 2.58 9.41 0.07
CA ILE A 119 3.64 8.76 0.82
C ILE A 119 4.45 9.81 1.57
N TRP A 120 4.49 9.70 2.89
CA TRP A 120 5.24 10.58 3.78
C TRP A 120 6.48 9.85 4.29
N PHE A 121 7.67 10.32 3.92
CA PHE A 121 8.95 9.73 4.34
C PHE A 121 9.61 10.50 5.47
N ASP A 122 10.23 9.77 6.40
CA ASP A 122 11.25 10.34 7.26
C ASP A 122 12.51 10.63 6.42
N HIS A 123 12.95 11.90 6.39
CA HIS A 123 14.11 12.34 5.62
C HIS A 123 15.42 11.66 6.03
N GLN A 124 15.53 11.18 7.28
CA GLN A 124 16.72 10.51 7.80
C GLN A 124 16.78 9.03 7.40
N ARG A 125 15.67 8.48 6.91
CA ARG A 125 15.51 7.04 6.67
C ARG A 125 15.43 6.64 5.21
N LEU A 126 15.59 7.55 4.28
CA LEU A 126 15.53 7.28 2.83
C LEU A 126 16.61 6.31 2.32
N ASN A 127 17.60 5.99 3.16
CA ASN A 127 18.64 5.01 2.85
C ASN A 127 18.36 3.60 3.37
N GLU A 128 17.24 3.42 4.09
CA GLU A 128 16.86 2.08 4.54
C GLU A 128 16.58 1.18 3.33
N PRO A 129 17.13 -0.03 3.31
CA PRO A 129 16.92 -0.96 2.20
C PRO A 129 15.43 -1.26 1.98
N TRP A 130 15.00 -1.28 0.73
CA TRP A 130 13.63 -1.61 0.29
C TRP A 130 12.53 -0.68 0.78
N LEU A 131 12.85 0.39 1.49
CA LEU A 131 11.83 1.29 2.04
C LEU A 131 11.02 1.99 0.93
N ILE A 132 11.69 2.48 -0.11
CA ILE A 132 11.00 3.21 -1.19
C ILE A 132 10.14 2.25 -2.00
N GLU A 133 10.64 1.06 -2.32
CA GLU A 133 9.89 0.00 -3.01
C GLU A 133 8.67 -0.42 -2.18
N HIS A 134 8.82 -0.59 -0.88
CA HIS A 134 7.74 -0.92 0.05
C HIS A 134 6.63 0.13 0.04
N GLU A 135 6.98 1.39 0.23
CA GLU A 135 6.00 2.48 0.29
C GLU A 135 5.35 2.74 -1.08
N VAL A 136 6.10 2.63 -2.17
CA VAL A 136 5.51 2.65 -3.53
C VAL A 136 4.53 1.50 -3.69
N GLY A 137 4.83 0.32 -3.16
CA GLY A 137 3.90 -0.81 -3.11
C GLY A 137 2.60 -0.47 -2.40
N HIS A 138 2.65 0.21 -1.25
CA HIS A 138 1.45 0.72 -0.60
C HIS A 138 0.73 1.76 -1.45
N GLY A 139 1.47 2.64 -2.11
CA GLY A 139 0.93 3.59 -3.07
C GLY A 139 0.23 2.92 -4.25
N LEU A 140 0.69 1.74 -4.66
CA LEU A 140 0.06 0.91 -5.69
C LEU A 140 -1.13 0.09 -5.18
N GLY A 141 -1.41 0.11 -3.87
CA GLY A 141 -2.58 -0.55 -3.29
C GLY A 141 -2.27 -1.85 -2.54
N PHE A 142 -1.00 -2.28 -2.46
CA PHE A 142 -0.64 -3.51 -1.78
C PHE A 142 -0.69 -3.36 -0.26
N ALA A 143 -1.20 -4.39 0.40
CA ALA A 143 -1.17 -4.55 1.85
C ALA A 143 0.15 -5.18 2.31
N HIS A 144 0.36 -5.21 3.63
CA HIS A 144 1.48 -5.94 4.21
C HIS A 144 1.39 -7.44 3.98
N VAL A 145 2.55 -8.06 3.75
CA VAL A 145 2.71 -9.52 3.68
C VAL A 145 3.74 -9.94 4.72
N ASN A 146 3.29 -10.67 5.75
CA ASN A 146 4.17 -11.10 6.84
C ASN A 146 5.05 -12.30 6.44
N LYS A 147 5.94 -12.09 5.47
CA LYS A 147 6.93 -13.06 5.00
C LYS A 147 8.30 -12.42 4.96
N ARG A 148 9.29 -13.11 5.49
CA ARG A 148 10.69 -12.67 5.40
C ARG A 148 11.12 -12.59 3.94
N ASN A 149 11.95 -11.62 3.61
CA ASN A 149 12.45 -11.33 2.27
C ASN A 149 11.39 -10.83 1.27
N HIS A 150 10.14 -10.60 1.70
CA HIS A 150 9.09 -10.02 0.86
C HIS A 150 9.13 -8.48 0.95
N VAL A 151 9.03 -7.78 -0.19
CA VAL A 151 9.10 -6.31 -0.22
C VAL A 151 8.03 -5.66 0.65
N MET A 152 6.83 -6.25 0.71
CA MET A 152 5.73 -5.75 1.55
C MET A 152 5.76 -6.26 3.00
N ASN A 153 6.92 -6.73 3.51
CA ASN A 153 7.01 -7.11 4.92
C ASN A 153 6.90 -5.85 5.81
N PRO A 154 6.07 -5.86 6.89
CA PRO A 154 5.92 -4.69 7.77
C PRO A 154 7.17 -4.35 8.60
N TRP A 155 8.15 -5.26 8.68
CA TRP A 155 9.39 -5.09 9.41
C TRP A 155 10.55 -4.81 8.45
N ALA A 156 11.10 -3.60 8.46
CA ALA A 156 12.18 -3.20 7.59
C ALA A 156 13.36 -4.21 7.52
N PRO A 157 13.86 -4.79 8.64
CA PRO A 157 14.92 -5.80 8.59
C PRO A 157 14.54 -7.10 7.87
N ASN A 158 13.26 -7.34 7.64
CA ASN A 158 12.73 -8.52 6.95
C ASN A 158 12.30 -8.23 5.50
N MET A 159 12.37 -6.98 5.06
CA MET A 159 12.10 -6.62 3.67
C MET A 159 13.17 -7.20 2.74
N GLY A 160 12.81 -7.45 1.50
CA GLY A 160 13.70 -7.99 0.48
C GLY A 160 13.07 -7.96 -0.90
N PRO A 161 13.79 -8.49 -1.92
CA PRO A 161 13.39 -8.36 -3.32
C PRO A 161 12.23 -9.25 -3.76
N GLU A 162 11.74 -10.14 -2.91
CA GLU A 162 10.66 -11.03 -3.28
C GLU A 162 9.32 -10.29 -3.31
N PHE A 163 8.52 -10.62 -4.32
CA PHE A 163 7.16 -10.16 -4.44
C PHE A 163 6.29 -11.24 -5.08
N TRP A 164 5.19 -11.58 -4.43
CA TRP A 164 4.11 -12.41 -4.94
C TRP A 164 2.83 -12.01 -4.21
N ILE A 165 1.70 -12.16 -4.86
CA ILE A 165 0.38 -11.90 -4.27
C ILE A 165 -0.10 -13.22 -3.65
N PRO A 166 -0.46 -13.23 -2.35
CA PRO A 166 -0.94 -14.44 -1.69
C PRO A 166 -2.29 -14.92 -2.23
#